data_b5700eec564ade10cf84bd565bef0744
#
_entry.id   b5700eec564ade10cf84bd565bef0744
#
_cell.length_a   1.000
_cell.length_b   1.000
_cell.length_c   1.000
_cell.angle_alpha   90.00
_cell.angle_beta   90.00
_cell.angle_gamma   90.00
#
_symmetry.space_group_name_H-M   'P 1'
#
loop_
_entity.id
_entity.type
_entity.pdbx_description
1 polymer ?
#
loop_
_entity_poly.entity_id
_entity_poly.type
_entity_poly.pdbx_seq_one_letter_code
_entity_poly.pdbx_strand_id
1 'polypeptide(L)'
;MPVREIETNPDSLTFEATVAATADVAFGYFVRPELLAEWWAPQAEVDAQPGGGYVLSWPSQGWHLRGEYTDYAPGQRLAFSWRWDHEPRLPTRLVSVQFEDAPAGTLLRLIHGVYGQDEVEQADRQSHREGWLHFLGRLEESLLRT
;
A
#
# COMPACT_ATOMS: atom_id res chain seq x y z
N MET A 1 -3.94 15.40 8.38
CA MET A 1 -4.33 14.48 9.46
C MET A 1 -3.34 13.34 9.52
N PRO A 2 -2.95 12.89 10.70
CA PRO A 2 -2.01 11.79 10.80
C PRO A 2 -2.63 10.48 10.31
N VAL A 3 -1.77 9.60 9.83
CA VAL A 3 -2.13 8.21 9.54
C VAL A 3 -2.50 7.52 10.85
N ARG A 4 -3.55 6.72 10.82
CA ARG A 4 -3.96 5.99 12.02
C ARG A 4 -4.45 4.59 11.68
N GLU A 5 -4.19 3.68 12.59
CA GLU A 5 -4.73 2.34 12.54
C GLU A 5 -6.14 2.37 13.12
N ILE A 6 -7.12 1.80 12.39
CA ILE A 6 -8.54 1.91 12.76
C ILE A 6 -8.99 0.78 13.65
N GLU A 7 -8.57 -0.44 13.36
CA GLU A 7 -9.01 -1.63 14.09
C GLU A 7 -7.84 -2.49 14.49
N THR A 8 -7.98 -3.15 15.62
CA THR A 8 -7.04 -4.16 16.06
C THR A 8 -7.67 -5.54 15.85
N ASN A 9 -7.56 -6.05 14.61
CA ASN A 9 -8.03 -7.36 14.24
C ASN A 9 -6.80 -8.22 13.93
N PRO A 10 -6.61 -9.38 14.60
CA PRO A 10 -5.38 -10.16 14.42
C PRO A 10 -5.20 -10.77 13.03
N ASP A 11 -6.24 -10.83 12.20
CA ASP A 11 -6.12 -11.40 10.85
C ASP A 11 -5.93 -10.36 9.75
N SER A 12 -5.98 -9.08 10.07
CA SER A 12 -5.80 -8.02 9.07
C SER A 12 -5.26 -6.74 9.69
N LEU A 13 -4.88 -5.79 8.82
CA LEU A 13 -4.49 -4.43 9.19
C LEU A 13 -5.41 -3.47 8.46
N THR A 14 -5.89 -2.44 9.15
CA THR A 14 -6.71 -1.39 8.55
C THR A 14 -6.17 -0.03 8.97
N PHE A 15 -5.92 0.83 7.97
CA PHE A 15 -5.41 2.18 8.20
C PHE A 15 -6.27 3.20 7.49
N GLU A 16 -6.35 4.40 8.04
CA GLU A 16 -6.90 5.56 7.36
C GLU A 16 -5.86 6.67 7.31
N ALA A 17 -5.84 7.39 6.20
CA ALA A 17 -4.99 8.57 6.02
C ALA A 17 -5.73 9.56 5.15
N THR A 18 -5.66 10.85 5.50
CA THR A 18 -6.21 11.92 4.66
C THR A 18 -5.05 12.62 3.98
N VAL A 19 -5.10 12.71 2.65
CA VAL A 19 -4.02 13.33 1.86
C VAL A 19 -4.53 14.55 1.13
N ALA A 20 -3.66 15.55 0.97
CA ALA A 20 -3.99 16.84 0.36
C ALA A 20 -3.91 16.75 -1.17
N ALA A 21 -4.77 15.94 -1.76
CA ALA A 21 -4.81 15.71 -3.20
C ALA A 21 -6.18 15.18 -3.61
N THR A 22 -6.54 15.33 -4.88
CA THR A 22 -7.74 14.69 -5.41
C THR A 22 -7.56 13.18 -5.43
N ALA A 23 -8.66 12.45 -5.52
CA ALA A 23 -8.62 10.99 -5.56
C ALA A 23 -7.83 10.47 -6.76
N ASP A 24 -7.94 11.13 -7.92
CA ASP A 24 -7.17 10.73 -9.11
C ASP A 24 -5.67 10.91 -8.91
N VAL A 25 -5.26 12.02 -8.32
CA VAL A 25 -3.84 12.28 -8.02
C VAL A 25 -3.33 11.28 -6.99
N ALA A 26 -4.08 11.05 -5.92
CA ALA A 26 -3.70 10.08 -4.88
C ALA A 26 -3.57 8.67 -5.45
N PHE A 27 -4.50 8.27 -6.32
CA PHE A 27 -4.44 6.98 -7.01
C PHE A 27 -3.14 6.82 -7.79
N GLY A 28 -2.73 7.88 -8.52
CA GLY A 28 -1.49 7.86 -9.28
C GLY A 28 -0.26 7.57 -8.44
N TYR A 29 -0.24 7.99 -7.17
CA TYR A 29 0.87 7.74 -6.26
C TYR A 29 1.03 6.26 -5.92
N PHE A 30 0.01 5.43 -6.17
CA PHE A 30 0.07 3.99 -5.94
C PHE A 30 0.49 3.19 -7.18
N VAL A 31 0.39 3.77 -8.39
CA VAL A 31 0.57 3.00 -9.62
C VAL A 31 1.60 3.58 -10.60
N ARG A 32 2.13 4.77 -10.34
CA ARG A 32 3.12 5.39 -11.23
C ARG A 32 4.51 5.31 -10.61
N PRO A 33 5.50 4.71 -11.32
CA PRO A 33 6.84 4.51 -10.75
C PRO A 33 7.50 5.76 -10.20
N GLU A 34 7.39 6.89 -10.92
CA GLU A 34 8.00 8.15 -10.47
C GLU A 34 7.37 8.69 -9.19
N LEU A 35 6.08 8.40 -8.96
CA LEU A 35 5.38 8.82 -7.76
C LEU A 35 5.58 7.83 -6.61
N LEU A 36 5.65 6.53 -6.91
CA LEU A 36 5.98 5.51 -5.91
C LEU A 36 7.35 5.77 -5.28
N ALA A 37 8.28 6.29 -6.05
CA ALA A 37 9.63 6.61 -5.57
C ALA A 37 9.64 7.73 -4.53
N GLU A 38 8.59 8.55 -4.48
CA GLU A 38 8.51 9.64 -3.52
C GLU A 38 8.19 9.19 -2.10
N TRP A 39 7.50 8.06 -1.97
CA TRP A 39 7.04 7.67 -0.63
C TRP A 39 7.24 6.19 -0.29
N TRP A 40 7.33 5.30 -1.24
CA TRP A 40 7.35 3.86 -0.95
C TRP A 40 8.55 3.13 -1.55
N ALA A 41 8.58 2.90 -2.85
CA ALA A 41 9.58 2.06 -3.49
C ALA A 41 10.49 2.88 -4.40
N PRO A 42 11.81 2.86 -4.21
CA PRO A 42 12.73 3.65 -5.04
C PRO A 42 12.76 3.23 -6.50
N GLN A 43 12.39 1.98 -6.80
CA GLN A 43 12.27 1.49 -8.17
C GLN A 43 11.00 0.69 -8.32
N ALA A 44 10.35 0.80 -9.48
CA ALA A 44 9.11 0.09 -9.75
C ALA A 44 8.95 -0.18 -11.23
N GLU A 45 8.42 -1.35 -11.55
CA GLU A 45 7.92 -1.70 -12.87
C GLU A 45 6.43 -1.98 -12.71
N VAL A 46 5.60 -1.26 -13.43
CA VAL A 46 4.15 -1.30 -13.23
C VAL A 46 3.45 -1.39 -14.57
N ASP A 47 2.57 -2.37 -14.70
CA ASP A 47 1.60 -2.45 -15.80
C ASP A 47 0.26 -1.93 -15.25
N ALA A 48 0.03 -0.63 -15.38
CA ALA A 48 -1.05 0.09 -14.70
C ALA A 48 -2.39 -0.09 -15.40
N GLN A 49 -2.97 -1.27 -15.22
CA GLN A 49 -4.27 -1.64 -15.79
C GLN A 49 -4.86 -2.79 -15.00
N PRO A 50 -6.18 -3.07 -15.15
CA PRO A 50 -6.78 -4.24 -14.50
C PRO A 50 -6.05 -5.52 -14.92
N GLY A 51 -5.68 -6.33 -13.94
CA GLY A 51 -4.94 -7.58 -14.20
C GLY A 51 -3.46 -7.41 -14.49
N GLY A 52 -2.96 -6.17 -14.56
CA GLY A 52 -1.54 -5.90 -14.79
C GLY A 52 -0.69 -6.26 -13.59
N GLY A 53 0.58 -6.58 -13.86
CA GLY A 53 1.54 -6.93 -12.80
C GLY A 53 2.37 -5.74 -12.35
N TYR A 54 2.97 -5.89 -11.16
CA TYR A 54 3.90 -4.89 -10.67
C TYR A 54 5.07 -5.55 -9.95
N VAL A 55 6.21 -4.86 -9.95
CA VAL A 55 7.36 -5.22 -9.11
C VAL A 55 7.88 -3.94 -8.49
N LEU A 56 7.88 -3.89 -7.17
CA LEU A 56 8.50 -2.79 -6.42
C LEU A 56 9.82 -3.27 -5.86
N SER A 57 10.86 -2.46 -5.95
CA SER A 57 12.21 -2.89 -5.56
C SER A 57 12.88 -1.90 -4.63
N TRP A 58 13.58 -2.46 -3.63
CA TRP A 58 14.47 -1.75 -2.71
C TRP A 58 15.87 -2.34 -2.90
N PRO A 59 16.63 -1.84 -3.90
CA PRO A 59 17.91 -2.48 -4.27
C PRO A 59 18.93 -2.55 -3.15
N SER A 60 18.96 -1.56 -2.25
CA SER A 60 19.93 -1.56 -1.15
C SER A 60 19.71 -2.71 -0.16
N GLN A 61 18.48 -3.23 -0.06
CA GLN A 61 18.16 -4.40 0.75
C GLN A 61 18.07 -5.69 -0.07
N GLY A 62 18.02 -5.59 -1.38
CA GLY A 62 17.76 -6.74 -2.25
C GLY A 62 16.34 -7.25 -2.18
N TRP A 63 15.39 -6.38 -1.87
CA TRP A 63 13.98 -6.75 -1.71
C TRP A 63 13.18 -6.44 -2.96
N HIS A 64 12.28 -7.37 -3.32
CA HIS A 64 11.34 -7.20 -4.43
C HIS A 64 9.96 -7.66 -4.00
N LEU A 65 8.99 -6.77 -4.16
CA LEU A 65 7.58 -7.05 -3.88
C LEU A 65 6.86 -7.20 -5.20
N ARG A 66 6.12 -8.31 -5.38
CA ARG A 66 5.43 -8.62 -6.63
C ARG A 66 3.95 -8.83 -6.42
N GLY A 67 3.19 -8.55 -7.44
CA GLY A 67 1.78 -8.85 -7.43
C GLY A 67 1.09 -8.45 -8.72
N GLU A 68 -0.23 -8.52 -8.66
CA GLU A 68 -1.12 -8.15 -9.76
C GLU A 68 -2.25 -7.29 -9.22
N TYR A 69 -2.76 -6.40 -10.06
CA TYR A 69 -3.92 -5.59 -9.70
C TYR A 69 -5.19 -6.42 -9.88
N THR A 70 -5.82 -6.77 -8.76
CA THR A 70 -7.04 -7.59 -8.74
C THR A 70 -8.31 -6.74 -8.81
N ASP A 71 -8.22 -5.44 -8.48
CA ASP A 71 -9.27 -4.46 -8.67
C ASP A 71 -8.60 -3.15 -9.04
N TYR A 72 -9.09 -2.49 -10.09
CA TYR A 72 -8.43 -1.31 -10.62
C TYR A 72 -9.49 -0.34 -11.14
N ALA A 73 -9.85 0.63 -10.30
CA ALA A 73 -10.83 1.67 -10.63
C ALA A 73 -10.22 3.03 -10.27
N PRO A 74 -9.58 3.72 -11.24
CA PRO A 74 -8.85 4.96 -10.96
C PRO A 74 -9.67 5.97 -10.17
N GLY A 75 -9.07 6.50 -9.10
CA GLY A 75 -9.71 7.47 -8.22
C GLY A 75 -10.80 6.92 -7.32
N GLN A 76 -11.06 5.62 -7.34
CA GLN A 76 -12.10 5.01 -6.52
C GLN A 76 -11.56 3.90 -5.62
N ARG A 77 -10.93 2.89 -6.20
CA ARG A 77 -10.39 1.77 -5.43
C ARG A 77 -9.28 1.07 -6.20
N LEU A 78 -8.41 0.43 -5.45
CA LEU A 78 -7.29 -0.34 -5.98
C LEU A 78 -7.08 -1.54 -5.07
N ALA A 79 -6.89 -2.73 -5.64
CA ALA A 79 -6.47 -3.88 -4.88
C ALA A 79 -5.37 -4.60 -5.61
N PHE A 80 -4.40 -5.12 -4.86
CA PHE A 80 -3.28 -5.81 -5.47
C PHE A 80 -2.81 -6.94 -4.54
N SER A 81 -2.37 -8.03 -5.16
CA SER A 81 -1.77 -9.14 -4.44
C SER A 81 -0.36 -8.75 -4.01
N TRP A 82 0.18 -9.46 -3.01
CA TRP A 82 1.39 -9.06 -2.31
C TRP A 82 2.23 -10.27 -1.99
N ARG A 83 3.43 -10.31 -2.54
CA ARG A 83 4.35 -11.41 -2.30
C ARG A 83 5.79 -10.91 -2.38
N TRP A 84 6.55 -11.16 -1.30
CA TRP A 84 7.97 -10.85 -1.26
C TRP A 84 8.79 -11.98 -1.86
N ASP A 85 9.76 -11.65 -2.74
CA ASP A 85 10.65 -12.65 -3.33
C ASP A 85 11.51 -13.34 -2.27
N HIS A 86 11.92 -12.61 -1.24
CA HIS A 86 12.78 -13.14 -0.18
C HIS A 86 12.03 -13.91 0.90
N GLU A 87 10.71 -14.01 0.79
CA GLU A 87 9.87 -14.74 1.74
C GLU A 87 8.91 -15.69 1.00
N PRO A 88 9.47 -16.67 0.24
CA PRO A 88 8.63 -17.51 -0.61
C PRO A 88 7.70 -18.47 0.16
N ARG A 89 7.95 -18.65 1.46
CA ARG A 89 7.13 -19.55 2.30
C ARG A 89 5.88 -18.86 2.86
N LEU A 90 5.86 -17.52 2.86
CA LEU A 90 4.69 -16.79 3.31
C LEU A 90 3.64 -16.77 2.21
N PRO A 91 2.35 -16.81 2.58
CA PRO A 91 1.29 -16.80 1.58
C PRO A 91 1.21 -15.46 0.86
N THR A 92 0.65 -15.48 -0.34
CA THR A 92 0.28 -14.27 -1.05
C THR A 92 -0.83 -13.58 -0.28
N ARG A 93 -0.67 -12.29 0.01
CA ARG A 93 -1.68 -11.50 0.72
C ARG A 93 -2.34 -10.53 -0.25
N LEU A 94 -3.33 -9.83 0.23
CA LEU A 94 -4.06 -8.84 -0.56
C LEU A 94 -4.04 -7.50 0.16
N VAL A 95 -3.79 -6.43 -0.60
CA VAL A 95 -3.95 -5.06 -0.13
C VAL A 95 -5.07 -4.44 -0.93
N SER A 96 -6.02 -3.80 -0.24
CA SER A 96 -7.05 -3.02 -0.92
C SER A 96 -7.05 -1.59 -0.38
N VAL A 97 -7.25 -0.63 -1.28
CA VAL A 97 -7.27 0.79 -0.95
C VAL A 97 -8.54 1.39 -1.54
N GLN A 98 -9.28 2.11 -0.70
CA GLN A 98 -10.45 2.88 -1.13
C GLN A 98 -10.10 4.36 -1.06
N PHE A 99 -10.59 5.11 -2.04
CA PHE A 99 -10.34 6.55 -2.18
C PHE A 99 -11.67 7.26 -2.10
N GLU A 100 -11.85 8.09 -1.07
CA GLU A 100 -13.08 8.84 -0.83
C GLU A 100 -12.78 10.34 -0.77
N ASP A 101 -13.62 11.16 -1.39
CA ASP A 101 -13.50 12.61 -1.26
C ASP A 101 -13.66 13.02 0.19
N ALA A 102 -12.83 13.96 0.64
CA ALA A 102 -12.86 14.49 1.99
C ALA A 102 -12.64 16.01 1.94
N PRO A 103 -13.03 16.75 2.99
CA PRO A 103 -12.88 18.21 2.98
C PRO A 103 -11.45 18.68 2.74
N ALA A 104 -10.44 17.93 3.22
CA ALA A 104 -9.02 18.29 3.07
C ALA A 104 -8.37 17.63 1.85
N GLY A 105 -9.10 16.88 1.03
CA GLY A 105 -8.56 16.19 -0.14
C GLY A 105 -9.18 14.82 -0.34
N THR A 106 -8.47 13.77 0.03
CA THR A 106 -8.93 12.39 -0.14
C THR A 106 -8.67 11.58 1.12
N LEU A 107 -9.68 10.86 1.58
CA LEU A 107 -9.53 9.86 2.64
C LEU A 107 -9.17 8.53 1.99
N LEU A 108 -8.04 7.98 2.38
CA LEU A 108 -7.60 6.65 1.98
C LEU A 108 -7.93 5.67 3.09
N ARG A 109 -8.52 4.52 2.72
CA ARG A 109 -8.69 3.41 3.64
C ARG A 109 -7.97 2.21 3.05
N LEU A 110 -6.96 1.70 3.76
CA LEU A 110 -6.12 0.61 3.31
C LEU A 110 -6.31 -0.59 4.22
N ILE A 111 -6.54 -1.76 3.63
CA ILE A 111 -6.69 -3.02 4.34
C ILE A 111 -5.67 -4.01 3.78
N HIS A 112 -4.93 -4.67 4.65
CA HIS A 112 -3.90 -5.65 4.28
C HIS A 112 -4.12 -6.94 5.07
N GLY A 113 -4.19 -8.07 4.40
CA GLY A 113 -4.41 -9.37 5.03
C GLY A 113 -4.52 -10.48 3.96
N VAL A 114 -4.84 -11.67 4.33
CA VAL A 114 -5.19 -12.15 5.67
C VAL A 114 -3.92 -12.68 6.36
N TYR A 115 -3.83 -12.59 7.69
CA TYR A 115 -2.72 -13.12 8.48
C TYR A 115 -3.23 -14.27 9.38
N GLY A 116 -2.45 -15.35 9.43
CA GLY A 116 -2.75 -16.46 10.36
C GLY A 116 -2.40 -16.11 11.81
N GLN A 117 -2.76 -17.01 12.71
CA GLN A 117 -2.63 -16.76 14.15
C GLN A 117 -1.30 -17.26 14.74
N ASP A 118 -0.48 -17.97 13.96
CA ASP A 118 0.81 -18.45 14.46
C ASP A 118 1.84 -17.31 14.59
N GLU A 119 2.96 -17.61 15.26
CA GLU A 119 3.98 -16.61 15.54
C GLU A 119 4.60 -15.99 14.27
N VAL A 120 4.81 -16.81 13.24
CA VAL A 120 5.40 -16.33 11.98
C VAL A 120 4.46 -15.35 11.27
N GLU A 121 3.18 -15.71 11.19
CA GLU A 121 2.17 -14.85 10.57
C GLU A 121 1.97 -13.56 11.34
N GLN A 122 1.92 -13.63 12.67
CA GLN A 122 1.75 -12.43 13.49
C GLN A 122 2.99 -11.54 13.48
N ALA A 123 4.19 -12.10 13.37
CA ALA A 123 5.41 -11.33 13.20
C ALA A 123 5.42 -10.58 11.85
N ASP A 124 4.95 -11.24 10.80
CA ASP A 124 4.82 -10.62 9.49
C ASP A 124 3.81 -9.48 9.52
N ARG A 125 2.67 -9.69 10.19
CA ARG A 125 1.66 -8.66 10.39
C ARG A 125 2.24 -7.44 11.09
N GLN A 126 3.00 -7.65 12.17
CA GLN A 126 3.63 -6.54 12.91
C GLN A 126 4.62 -5.77 12.04
N SER A 127 5.42 -6.48 11.26
CA SER A 127 6.37 -5.88 10.33
C SER A 127 5.66 -5.00 9.29
N HIS A 128 4.56 -5.49 8.71
CA HIS A 128 3.78 -4.74 7.75
C HIS A 128 3.07 -3.55 8.41
N ARG A 129 2.61 -3.71 9.66
CA ARG A 129 2.01 -2.62 10.42
C ARG A 129 2.98 -1.45 10.55
N GLU A 130 4.20 -1.73 10.97
CA GLU A 130 5.25 -0.71 11.13
C GLU A 130 5.58 -0.07 9.79
N GLY A 131 5.67 -0.88 8.74
CA GLY A 131 5.94 -0.39 7.39
C GLY A 131 4.85 0.56 6.89
N TRP A 132 3.58 0.18 7.02
CA TRP A 132 2.48 1.03 6.56
C TRP A 132 2.40 2.34 7.33
N LEU A 133 2.58 2.32 8.65
CA LEU A 133 2.58 3.54 9.45
C LEU A 133 3.69 4.48 8.96
N HIS A 134 4.86 3.95 8.67
CA HIS A 134 5.98 4.73 8.16
C HIS A 134 5.70 5.27 6.74
N PHE A 135 5.34 4.40 5.82
CA PHE A 135 5.22 4.78 4.42
C PHE A 135 3.99 5.63 4.13
N LEU A 136 2.85 5.34 4.76
CA LEU A 136 1.67 6.20 4.60
C LEU A 136 1.94 7.60 5.17
N GLY A 137 2.74 7.70 6.22
CA GLY A 137 3.19 8.99 6.74
C GLY A 137 4.03 9.75 5.71
N ARG A 138 4.89 9.06 4.98
CA ARG A 138 5.67 9.67 3.90
C ARG A 138 4.79 10.11 2.73
N LEU A 139 3.76 9.34 2.40
CA LEU A 139 2.79 9.71 1.36
C LEU A 139 2.08 11.00 1.75
N GLU A 140 1.60 11.08 2.99
CA GLU A 140 0.93 12.27 3.50
C GLU A 140 1.83 13.50 3.36
N GLU A 141 3.09 13.39 3.80
CA GLU A 141 4.06 14.48 3.67
C GLU A 141 4.35 14.86 2.23
N SER A 142 4.52 13.88 1.35
CA SER A 142 4.83 14.13 -0.06
C SER A 142 3.72 14.96 -0.72
N LEU A 143 2.46 14.63 -0.43
CA LEU A 143 1.33 15.35 -1.00
C LEU A 143 1.11 16.72 -0.37
N LEU A 144 1.58 16.95 0.85
CA LEU A 144 1.54 18.29 1.45
C LEU A 144 2.52 19.25 0.77
N ARG A 145 3.59 18.74 0.16
CA ARG A 145 4.62 19.55 -0.49
C ARG A 145 4.37 19.86 -1.95
N THR A 146 3.35 19.29 -2.54
CA THR A 146 3.02 19.51 -3.96
C THR A 146 2.08 20.68 -4.18
#